data_a62460566d661519f0b60c6f8846385f
#
_entry.id   a62460566d661519f0b60c6f8846385f
#
_cell.length_a   1.000
_cell.length_b   1.000
_cell.length_c   1.000
_cell.angle_alpha   90.00
_cell.angle_beta   90.00
_cell.angle_gamma   90.00
#
_symmetry.space_group_name_H-M   'P 1'
#
loop_
_entity.id
_entity.type
_entity.pdbx_description
1 polymer ?
#
loop_
_entity_poly.entity_id
_entity_poly.type
_entity_poly.pdbx_seq_one_letter_code
_entity_poly.pdbx_strand_id
1 'polypeptide(L)'
;MSHPVRLFLVDDHPLVRDGLRARLASVPWITVVGEAGSAAEALELLDAAAPDLLLMDVGMKDMNGLELAARVLQRAQPPHIVMLSMYDNPEYVQQALQLGARGYVLKDAPAAEIVAAIEAAAAGGTFLSPAVSRRLFRKAEPRPLLTPRESEILAALGRGESSKQIARTLGLSVRTVEAHRQSIKRRLGLDSLADLIRYAVEHTR
;
A
#
# COMPACT_ATOMS: atom_id res chain seq x y z
N MET A 1 1.87 -20.09 -23.50
CA MET A 1 2.49 -18.81 -23.87
C MET A 1 3.58 -19.11 -24.88
N SER A 2 3.61 -18.45 -26.04
CA SER A 2 4.54 -18.77 -27.14
C SER A 2 5.95 -18.19 -26.98
N HIS A 3 6.13 -17.25 -26.07
CA HIS A 3 7.44 -16.65 -25.78
C HIS A 3 7.62 -16.46 -24.28
N PRO A 4 8.87 -16.54 -23.74
CA PRO A 4 9.18 -16.21 -22.36
C PRO A 4 8.81 -14.76 -22.04
N VAL A 5 8.25 -14.53 -20.83
CA VAL A 5 7.97 -13.18 -20.32
C VAL A 5 9.29 -12.48 -20.02
N ARG A 6 9.51 -11.34 -20.62
CA ARG A 6 10.69 -10.47 -20.42
C ARG A 6 10.45 -9.62 -19.19
N LEU A 7 11.06 -9.99 -18.08
CA LEU A 7 10.88 -9.36 -16.79
C LEU A 7 12.02 -8.39 -16.47
N PHE A 8 11.70 -7.21 -15.96
CA PHE A 8 12.66 -6.25 -15.42
C PHE A 8 12.41 -6.04 -13.92
N LEU A 9 13.48 -6.07 -13.11
CA LEU A 9 13.41 -5.93 -11.66
C LEU A 9 13.80 -4.51 -11.24
N VAL A 10 13.01 -3.88 -10.38
CA VAL A 10 13.30 -2.58 -9.81
C VAL A 10 13.15 -2.62 -8.30
N ASP A 11 14.25 -2.55 -7.56
CA ASP A 11 14.27 -2.56 -6.09
C ASP A 11 15.59 -1.96 -5.59
N ASP A 12 15.56 -1.07 -4.61
CA ASP A 12 16.78 -0.43 -4.08
C ASP A 12 17.56 -1.32 -3.08
N HIS A 13 17.04 -2.53 -2.79
CA HIS A 13 17.70 -3.53 -1.93
C HIS A 13 18.40 -4.62 -2.76
N PRO A 14 19.74 -4.62 -2.87
CA PRO A 14 20.45 -5.60 -3.70
C PRO A 14 20.16 -7.07 -3.35
N LEU A 15 20.07 -7.40 -2.06
CA LEU A 15 19.77 -8.77 -1.61
C LEU A 15 18.37 -9.25 -2.05
N VAL A 16 17.41 -8.34 -2.12
CA VAL A 16 16.06 -8.68 -2.61
C VAL A 16 16.12 -8.97 -4.10
N ARG A 17 16.80 -8.12 -4.90
CA ARG A 17 16.97 -8.35 -6.34
C ARG A 17 17.68 -9.66 -6.64
N ASP A 18 18.81 -9.94 -5.95
CA ASP A 18 19.54 -11.21 -6.10
C ASP A 18 18.68 -12.41 -5.76
N GLY A 19 17.91 -12.33 -4.68
CA GLY A 19 16.97 -13.38 -4.27
C GLY A 19 15.85 -13.60 -5.28
N LEU A 20 15.28 -12.55 -5.82
CA LEU A 20 14.24 -12.61 -6.85
C LEU A 20 14.80 -13.21 -8.15
N ARG A 21 15.96 -12.73 -8.62
CA ARG A 21 16.62 -13.25 -9.81
C ARG A 21 16.90 -14.74 -9.68
N ALA A 22 17.49 -15.19 -8.57
CA ALA A 22 17.78 -16.59 -8.34
C ALA A 22 16.54 -17.49 -8.34
N ARG A 23 15.44 -17.01 -7.73
CA ARG A 23 14.18 -17.74 -7.67
C ARG A 23 13.48 -17.80 -9.03
N LEU A 24 13.49 -16.70 -9.77
CA LEU A 24 12.81 -16.60 -11.07
C LEU A 24 13.59 -17.31 -12.18
N ALA A 25 14.92 -17.47 -12.04
CA ALA A 25 15.74 -18.26 -12.97
C ALA A 25 15.33 -19.73 -13.07
N SER A 26 14.64 -20.27 -12.05
CA SER A 26 14.11 -21.65 -12.09
C SER A 26 12.77 -21.77 -12.84
N VAL A 27 12.18 -20.66 -13.28
CA VAL A 27 10.88 -20.63 -13.97
C VAL A 27 11.11 -20.51 -15.49
N PRO A 28 10.90 -21.58 -16.30
CA PRO A 28 11.37 -21.62 -17.68
C PRO A 28 10.75 -20.59 -18.63
N TRP A 29 9.57 -20.06 -18.29
CA TRP A 29 8.83 -19.08 -19.08
C TRP A 29 9.08 -17.62 -18.63
N ILE A 30 10.00 -17.36 -17.68
CA ILE A 30 10.42 -16.01 -17.27
C ILE A 30 11.87 -15.82 -17.68
N THR A 31 12.18 -14.67 -18.27
CA THR A 31 13.56 -14.22 -18.53
C THR A 31 13.76 -12.83 -17.92
N VAL A 32 14.65 -12.72 -16.94
CA VAL A 32 15.07 -11.41 -16.39
C VAL A 32 15.96 -10.74 -17.40
N VAL A 33 15.47 -9.64 -17.99
CA VAL A 33 16.15 -8.91 -19.08
C VAL A 33 16.90 -7.67 -18.58
N GLY A 34 16.74 -7.31 -17.32
CA GLY A 34 17.46 -6.23 -16.67
C GLY A 34 17.01 -6.02 -15.23
N GLU A 35 17.78 -5.22 -14.54
CA GLU A 35 17.54 -4.83 -13.14
C GLU A 35 17.98 -3.37 -12.93
N ALA A 36 17.35 -2.70 -11.97
CA ALA A 36 17.71 -1.37 -11.54
C ALA A 36 17.60 -1.25 -10.00
N GLY A 37 18.53 -0.53 -9.39
CA GLY A 37 18.55 -0.22 -7.97
C GLY A 37 17.94 1.15 -7.64
N SER A 38 17.45 1.87 -8.64
CA SER A 38 16.81 3.17 -8.47
C SER A 38 15.81 3.45 -9.60
N ALA A 39 14.91 4.40 -9.38
CA ALA A 39 13.97 4.82 -10.40
C ALA A 39 14.67 5.51 -11.59
N ALA A 40 15.73 6.28 -11.33
CA ALA A 40 16.52 6.93 -12.38
C ALA A 40 17.17 5.90 -13.31
N GLU A 41 17.86 4.90 -12.72
CA GLU A 41 18.48 3.79 -13.47
C GLU A 41 17.44 2.99 -14.26
N ALA A 42 16.27 2.72 -13.66
CA ALA A 42 15.19 2.03 -14.36
C ALA A 42 14.75 2.81 -15.61
N LEU A 43 14.52 4.12 -15.50
CA LEU A 43 14.08 4.94 -16.64
C LEU A 43 15.11 4.98 -17.78
N GLU A 44 16.41 4.92 -17.47
CA GLU A 44 17.48 4.87 -18.45
C GLU A 44 17.56 3.52 -19.20
N LEU A 45 17.36 2.41 -18.46
CA LEU A 45 17.56 1.06 -18.99
C LEU A 45 16.33 0.47 -19.69
N LEU A 46 15.12 0.94 -19.35
CA LEU A 46 13.86 0.34 -19.80
C LEU A 46 13.70 0.31 -21.33
N ASP A 47 14.16 1.33 -22.04
CA ASP A 47 13.99 1.39 -23.49
C ASP A 47 14.86 0.34 -24.21
N ALA A 48 16.08 0.14 -23.74
CA ALA A 48 16.98 -0.88 -24.29
C ALA A 48 16.55 -2.30 -23.85
N ALA A 49 16.08 -2.45 -22.62
CA ALA A 49 15.63 -3.73 -22.09
C ALA A 49 14.31 -4.19 -22.72
N ALA A 50 13.44 -3.27 -23.14
CA ALA A 50 12.13 -3.55 -23.72
C ALA A 50 11.38 -4.70 -23.01
N PRO A 51 11.10 -4.59 -21.70
CA PRO A 51 10.45 -5.66 -20.95
C PRO A 51 8.95 -5.73 -21.24
N ASP A 52 8.37 -6.92 -21.07
CA ASP A 52 6.93 -7.13 -21.08
C ASP A 52 6.30 -6.79 -19.72
N LEU A 53 7.09 -6.95 -18.65
CA LEU A 53 6.62 -6.76 -17.27
C LEU A 53 7.72 -6.21 -16.36
N LEU A 54 7.34 -5.28 -15.50
CA LEU A 54 8.15 -4.81 -14.38
C LEU A 54 7.67 -5.41 -13.07
N LEU A 55 8.61 -5.93 -12.29
CA LEU A 55 8.41 -6.24 -10.88
C LEU A 55 9.11 -5.13 -10.07
N MET A 56 8.32 -4.28 -9.42
CA MET A 56 8.76 -2.98 -8.93
C MET A 56 8.48 -2.80 -7.43
N ASP A 57 9.52 -2.43 -6.68
CA ASP A 57 9.34 -2.03 -5.28
C ASP A 57 8.59 -0.70 -5.17
N VAL A 58 7.67 -0.63 -4.19
CA VAL A 58 6.98 0.60 -3.81
C VAL A 58 7.91 1.53 -3.02
N GLY A 59 8.72 0.98 -2.12
CA GLY A 59 9.44 1.71 -1.05
C GLY A 59 10.86 2.16 -1.40
N MET A 60 11.14 2.60 -2.63
CA MET A 60 12.48 3.07 -3.03
C MET A 60 12.79 4.48 -2.49
N LYS A 61 14.08 4.76 -2.26
CA LYS A 61 14.55 5.99 -1.59
C LYS A 61 14.58 7.23 -2.47
N ASP A 62 14.93 7.07 -3.76
CA ASP A 62 15.09 8.18 -4.70
C ASP A 62 13.75 8.69 -5.24
N MET A 63 12.86 7.77 -5.57
CA MET A 63 11.51 8.04 -6.07
C MET A 63 10.62 6.87 -5.65
N ASN A 64 9.43 7.17 -5.13
CA ASN A 64 8.45 6.14 -4.80
C ASN A 64 8.07 5.32 -6.05
N GLY A 65 7.97 3.98 -5.90
CA GLY A 65 7.63 3.09 -7.01
C GLY A 65 6.26 3.41 -7.66
N LEU A 66 5.33 4.01 -6.95
CA LEU A 66 4.07 4.47 -7.53
C LEU A 66 4.26 5.67 -8.48
N GLU A 67 5.18 6.59 -8.14
CA GLU A 67 5.55 7.67 -9.06
C GLU A 67 6.26 7.15 -10.30
N LEU A 68 7.19 6.20 -10.14
CA LEU A 68 7.84 5.54 -11.27
C LEU A 68 6.82 4.81 -12.14
N ALA A 69 5.89 4.07 -11.55
CA ALA A 69 4.81 3.39 -12.26
C ALA A 69 3.97 4.38 -13.09
N ALA A 70 3.60 5.52 -12.51
CA ALA A 70 2.86 6.56 -13.22
C ALA A 70 3.61 7.07 -14.47
N ARG A 71 4.93 7.26 -14.37
CA ARG A 71 5.76 7.68 -15.52
C ARG A 71 5.90 6.59 -16.58
N VAL A 72 6.11 5.34 -16.15
CA VAL A 72 6.26 4.21 -17.06
C VAL A 72 4.97 3.93 -17.83
N LEU A 73 3.82 4.02 -17.17
CA LEU A 73 2.51 3.78 -17.77
C LEU A 73 2.07 4.86 -18.78
N GLN A 74 2.75 6.02 -18.81
CA GLN A 74 2.52 7.06 -19.83
C GLN A 74 3.25 6.78 -21.16
N ARG A 75 4.08 5.75 -21.26
CA ARG A 75 4.77 5.37 -22.49
C ARG A 75 3.80 4.89 -23.57
N ALA A 76 4.17 4.97 -24.83
CA ALA A 76 3.34 4.53 -25.95
C ALA A 76 3.00 3.02 -25.89
N GLN A 77 3.92 2.21 -25.39
CA GLN A 77 3.75 0.78 -25.15
C GLN A 77 4.27 0.45 -23.75
N PRO A 78 3.46 0.67 -22.72
CA PRO A 78 3.90 0.45 -21.36
C PRO A 78 3.95 -1.05 -21.05
N PRO A 79 4.99 -1.53 -20.35
CA PRO A 79 5.01 -2.87 -19.80
C PRO A 79 3.95 -3.03 -18.71
N HIS A 80 3.53 -4.25 -18.46
CA HIS A 80 2.72 -4.54 -17.28
C HIS A 80 3.52 -4.29 -16.00
N ILE A 81 2.87 -3.89 -14.93
CA ILE A 81 3.52 -3.61 -13.65
C ILE A 81 2.92 -4.47 -12.55
N VAL A 82 3.78 -5.19 -11.83
CA VAL A 82 3.47 -5.84 -10.55
C VAL A 82 4.26 -5.13 -9.46
N MET A 83 3.55 -4.60 -8.48
CA MET A 83 4.17 -3.92 -7.34
C MET A 83 4.60 -4.93 -6.28
N LEU A 84 5.80 -4.74 -5.74
CA LEU A 84 6.30 -5.39 -4.52
C LEU A 84 6.31 -4.40 -3.37
N SER A 85 5.97 -4.83 -2.16
CA SER A 85 5.96 -3.94 -0.99
C SER A 85 6.21 -4.71 0.30
N MET A 86 6.82 -4.05 1.28
CA MET A 86 6.83 -4.52 2.67
C MET A 86 5.51 -4.24 3.40
N TYR A 87 4.62 -3.43 2.80
CA TYR A 87 3.41 -2.94 3.45
C TYR A 87 2.16 -3.39 2.71
N ASP A 88 1.16 -3.82 3.46
CA ASP A 88 -0.17 -4.21 2.99
C ASP A 88 -1.21 -3.08 3.13
N ASN A 89 -0.75 -1.80 3.19
CA ASN A 89 -1.62 -0.65 3.35
C ASN A 89 -2.61 -0.53 2.17
N PRO A 90 -3.94 -0.58 2.43
CA PRO A 90 -4.97 -0.50 1.40
C PRO A 90 -4.87 0.73 0.49
N GLU A 91 -4.38 1.86 1.00
CA GLU A 91 -4.24 3.10 0.21
C GLU A 91 -3.20 2.94 -0.89
N TYR A 92 -2.03 2.35 -0.59
CA TYR A 92 -1.02 2.06 -1.61
C TYR A 92 -1.50 1.04 -2.64
N VAL A 93 -2.23 0.02 -2.19
CA VAL A 93 -2.82 -1.00 -3.09
C VAL A 93 -3.83 -0.35 -4.04
N GLN A 94 -4.76 0.47 -3.52
CA GLN A 94 -5.75 1.18 -4.32
C GLN A 94 -5.08 2.13 -5.31
N GLN A 95 -4.09 2.91 -4.88
CA GLN A 95 -3.36 3.82 -5.74
C GLN A 95 -2.62 3.07 -6.86
N ALA A 96 -1.94 1.96 -6.56
CA ALA A 96 -1.29 1.13 -7.56
C ALA A 96 -2.28 0.63 -8.63
N LEU A 97 -3.42 0.10 -8.21
CA LEU A 97 -4.45 -0.39 -9.12
C LEU A 97 -5.08 0.73 -9.96
N GLN A 98 -5.34 1.90 -9.37
CA GLN A 98 -5.87 3.07 -10.08
C GLN A 98 -4.90 3.59 -11.13
N LEU A 99 -3.59 3.53 -10.87
CA LEU A 99 -2.55 3.85 -11.86
C LEU A 99 -2.50 2.84 -13.02
N GLY A 100 -3.03 1.62 -12.85
CA GLY A 100 -3.04 0.57 -13.86
C GLY A 100 -2.06 -0.58 -13.60
N ALA A 101 -1.48 -0.67 -12.39
CA ALA A 101 -0.70 -1.84 -12.01
C ALA A 101 -1.56 -3.12 -12.08
N ARG A 102 -0.97 -4.20 -12.56
CA ARG A 102 -1.61 -5.51 -12.76
C ARG A 102 -1.39 -6.46 -11.57
N GLY A 103 -0.65 -6.05 -10.56
CA GLY A 103 -0.44 -6.87 -9.38
C GLY A 103 0.10 -6.09 -8.21
N TYR A 104 -0.18 -6.62 -7.01
CA TYR A 104 0.42 -6.14 -5.76
C TYR A 104 0.71 -7.34 -4.87
N VAL A 105 1.98 -7.54 -4.53
CA VAL A 105 2.48 -8.68 -3.77
C VAL A 105 3.36 -8.18 -2.63
N LEU A 106 3.29 -8.83 -1.47
CA LEU A 106 4.18 -8.53 -0.36
C LEU A 106 5.57 -9.14 -0.61
N LYS A 107 6.64 -8.45 -0.20
CA LYS A 107 8.03 -8.93 -0.36
C LYS A 107 8.32 -10.20 0.47
N ASP A 108 7.58 -10.42 1.56
CA ASP A 108 7.65 -11.62 2.40
C ASP A 108 6.73 -12.76 1.95
N ALA A 109 5.97 -12.55 0.86
CA ALA A 109 5.12 -13.58 0.31
C ALA A 109 5.91 -14.78 -0.23
N PRO A 110 5.32 -15.99 -0.22
CA PRO A 110 5.92 -17.15 -0.87
C PRO A 110 6.26 -16.87 -2.34
N ALA A 111 7.39 -17.42 -2.83
CA ALA A 111 7.81 -17.23 -4.22
C ALA A 111 6.72 -17.62 -5.24
N ALA A 112 5.88 -18.59 -4.91
CA ALA A 112 4.75 -19.00 -5.75
C ALA A 112 3.74 -17.87 -5.98
N GLU A 113 3.54 -16.97 -5.03
CA GLU A 113 2.63 -15.82 -5.21
C GLU A 113 3.23 -14.78 -6.17
N ILE A 114 4.54 -14.58 -6.14
CA ILE A 114 5.23 -13.67 -7.07
C ILE A 114 5.13 -14.24 -8.49
N VAL A 115 5.36 -15.53 -8.66
CA VAL A 115 5.24 -16.21 -9.97
C VAL A 115 3.81 -16.14 -10.47
N ALA A 116 2.81 -16.40 -9.62
CA ALA A 116 1.39 -16.30 -9.98
C ALA A 116 1.00 -14.86 -10.37
N ALA A 117 1.56 -13.84 -9.70
CA ALA A 117 1.34 -12.45 -10.04
C ALA A 117 1.91 -12.08 -11.42
N ILE A 118 3.12 -12.57 -11.73
CA ILE A 118 3.75 -12.37 -13.05
C ILE A 118 2.91 -13.06 -14.14
N GLU A 119 2.47 -14.29 -13.90
CA GLU A 119 1.65 -15.06 -14.84
C GLU A 119 0.31 -14.34 -15.12
N ALA A 120 -0.40 -13.95 -14.08
CA ALA A 120 -1.67 -13.24 -14.21
C ALA A 120 -1.51 -11.91 -14.94
N ALA A 121 -0.48 -11.12 -14.59
CA ALA A 121 -0.22 -9.83 -15.22
C ALA A 121 0.18 -9.99 -16.70
N ALA A 122 1.01 -10.98 -17.03
CA ALA A 122 1.40 -11.27 -18.42
C ALA A 122 0.21 -11.73 -19.28
N ALA A 123 -0.80 -12.37 -18.67
CA ALA A 123 -2.06 -12.72 -19.32
C ALA A 123 -3.06 -11.55 -19.40
N GLY A 124 -2.67 -10.33 -18.95
CA GLY A 124 -3.55 -9.14 -18.92
C GLY A 124 -4.54 -9.11 -17.75
N GLY A 125 -4.46 -10.09 -16.84
CA GLY A 125 -5.25 -10.14 -15.62
C GLY A 125 -4.69 -9.27 -14.49
N THR A 126 -5.28 -9.39 -13.30
CA THR A 126 -4.82 -8.71 -12.09
C THR A 126 -4.63 -9.70 -10.96
N PHE A 127 -3.55 -9.57 -10.19
CA PHE A 127 -3.25 -10.41 -9.04
C PHE A 127 -3.03 -9.57 -7.78
N LEU A 128 -3.68 -9.95 -6.72
CA LEU A 128 -3.40 -9.44 -5.38
C LEU A 128 -3.04 -10.61 -4.47
N SER A 129 -1.96 -10.51 -3.73
CA SER A 129 -1.63 -11.57 -2.78
C SER A 129 -2.79 -11.78 -1.78
N PRO A 130 -3.01 -13.01 -1.27
CA PRO A 130 -4.11 -13.29 -0.37
C PRO A 130 -4.15 -12.41 0.88
N ALA A 131 -2.99 -12.02 1.40
CA ALA A 131 -2.88 -11.11 2.54
C ALA A 131 -3.41 -9.70 2.18
N VAL A 132 -2.97 -9.18 1.03
CA VAL A 132 -3.40 -7.88 0.48
C VAL A 132 -4.89 -7.90 0.18
N SER A 133 -5.39 -8.93 -0.50
CA SER A 133 -6.81 -9.09 -0.83
C SER A 133 -7.68 -9.09 0.42
N ARG A 134 -7.32 -9.89 1.43
CA ARG A 134 -8.05 -9.92 2.70
C ARG A 134 -8.11 -8.55 3.34
N ARG A 135 -7.05 -7.75 3.27
CA ARG A 135 -7.01 -6.43 3.89
C ARG A 135 -7.78 -5.38 3.07
N LEU A 136 -7.65 -5.44 1.74
CA LEU A 136 -8.35 -4.53 0.83
C LEU A 136 -9.88 -4.76 0.86
N PHE A 137 -10.30 -6.02 0.84
CA PHE A 137 -11.73 -6.41 0.84
C PHE A 137 -12.27 -6.71 2.24
N ARG A 138 -11.43 -6.64 3.27
CA ARG A 138 -11.93 -6.54 4.62
C ARG A 138 -12.85 -5.33 4.58
N LYS A 139 -14.18 -5.58 4.56
CA LYS A 139 -15.15 -4.51 4.85
C LYS A 139 -14.57 -3.86 6.08
N ALA A 140 -14.25 -2.57 6.01
CA ALA A 140 -14.02 -1.81 7.23
C ALA A 140 -15.15 -2.25 8.13
N GLU A 141 -14.86 -2.94 9.23
CA GLU A 141 -15.91 -3.30 10.20
C GLU A 141 -16.67 -2.02 10.36
N PRO A 142 -18.01 -1.99 10.17
CA PRO A 142 -18.72 -0.73 10.10
C PRO A 142 -18.20 0.05 11.29
N ARG A 143 -17.46 1.13 11.02
CA ARG A 143 -16.75 1.91 12.04
C ARG A 143 -17.80 2.08 13.12
N PRO A 144 -17.63 1.59 14.35
CA PRO A 144 -18.71 1.59 15.32
C PRO A 144 -19.21 3.02 15.36
N LEU A 145 -20.45 3.22 14.86
CA LEU A 145 -20.99 4.54 14.67
C LEU A 145 -20.90 5.24 16.01
N LEU A 146 -20.00 6.23 16.07
CA LEU A 146 -19.90 7.06 17.24
C LEU A 146 -21.26 7.75 17.39
N THR A 147 -21.78 7.83 18.59
CA THR A 147 -22.97 8.64 18.84
C THR A 147 -22.69 10.10 18.42
N PRO A 148 -23.70 10.89 18.10
CA PRO A 148 -23.50 12.31 17.76
C PRO A 148 -22.62 13.02 18.80
N ARG A 149 -22.81 12.69 20.08
CA ARG A 149 -22.03 13.27 21.17
C ARG A 149 -20.57 12.81 21.19
N GLU A 150 -20.32 11.55 20.89
CA GLU A 150 -18.96 11.03 20.77
C GLU A 150 -18.23 11.64 19.57
N SER A 151 -18.94 11.89 18.46
CA SER A 151 -18.40 12.55 17.28
C SER A 151 -18.02 14.02 17.55
N GLU A 152 -18.85 14.76 18.29
CA GLU A 152 -18.55 16.13 18.70
C GLU A 152 -17.29 16.20 19.57
N ILE A 153 -17.17 15.25 20.54
CA ILE A 153 -16.01 15.18 21.42
C ILE A 153 -14.76 14.79 20.63
N LEU A 154 -14.86 13.84 19.68
CA LEU A 154 -13.73 13.46 18.84
C LEU A 154 -13.26 14.63 17.97
N ALA A 155 -14.18 15.37 17.36
CA ALA A 155 -13.85 16.57 16.58
C ALA A 155 -13.16 17.64 17.41
N ALA A 156 -13.61 17.86 18.65
CA ALA A 156 -12.97 18.79 19.57
C ALA A 156 -11.55 18.35 19.98
N LEU A 157 -11.33 17.05 20.18
CA LEU A 157 -10.01 16.48 20.41
C LEU A 157 -9.07 16.68 19.21
N GLY A 158 -9.59 16.52 17.98
CA GLY A 158 -8.84 16.79 16.74
C GLY A 158 -8.39 18.25 16.60
N ARG A 159 -9.13 19.19 17.17
CA ARG A 159 -8.75 20.60 17.26
C ARG A 159 -7.79 20.92 18.41
N GLY A 160 -7.39 19.89 19.19
CA GLY A 160 -6.47 20.07 20.32
C GLY A 160 -7.14 20.56 21.62
N GLU A 161 -8.46 20.53 21.73
CA GLU A 161 -9.17 20.99 22.92
C GLU A 161 -8.98 20.01 24.11
N SER A 162 -8.70 20.57 25.29
CA SER A 162 -8.61 19.81 26.53
C SER A 162 -10.00 19.38 27.03
N SER A 163 -10.07 18.33 27.85
CA SER A 163 -11.33 17.86 28.44
C SER A 163 -12.09 18.93 29.21
N LYS A 164 -11.38 19.91 29.80
CA LYS A 164 -12.01 21.08 30.47
C LYS A 164 -12.67 22.03 29.46
N GLN A 165 -12.00 22.28 28.32
CA GLN A 165 -12.56 23.12 27.24
C GLN A 165 -13.77 22.45 26.62
N ILE A 166 -13.65 21.16 26.27
CA ILE A 166 -14.74 20.35 25.70
C ILE A 166 -15.94 20.34 26.64
N ALA A 167 -15.71 20.10 27.95
CA ALA A 167 -16.77 20.11 28.96
C ALA A 167 -17.52 21.43 29.00
N ARG A 168 -16.78 22.56 28.95
CA ARG A 168 -17.36 23.92 28.95
C ARG A 168 -18.15 24.19 27.67
N THR A 169 -17.57 23.88 26.49
CA THR A 169 -18.21 24.11 25.18
C THR A 169 -19.48 23.28 25.01
N LEU A 170 -19.47 22.04 25.48
CA LEU A 170 -20.58 21.09 25.28
C LEU A 170 -21.57 21.04 26.45
N GLY A 171 -21.39 21.86 27.50
CA GLY A 171 -22.28 21.86 28.67
C GLY A 171 -22.22 20.57 29.50
N LEU A 172 -21.06 19.94 29.59
CA LEU A 172 -20.84 18.66 30.28
C LEU A 172 -19.95 18.81 31.51
N SER A 173 -19.92 17.78 32.36
CA SER A 173 -18.85 17.65 33.35
C SER A 173 -17.58 17.08 32.69
N VAL A 174 -16.39 17.44 33.23
CA VAL A 174 -15.12 16.86 32.80
C VAL A 174 -15.14 15.33 32.90
N ARG A 175 -15.76 14.78 33.95
CA ARG A 175 -15.93 13.35 34.17
C ARG A 175 -16.75 12.70 33.03
N THR A 176 -17.78 13.39 32.55
CA THR A 176 -18.60 12.92 31.43
C THR A 176 -17.80 12.88 30.12
N VAL A 177 -16.99 13.91 29.87
CA VAL A 177 -16.09 13.95 28.69
C VAL A 177 -15.08 12.79 28.75
N GLU A 178 -14.47 12.53 29.90
CA GLU A 178 -13.54 11.41 30.07
C GLU A 178 -14.22 10.05 29.87
N ALA A 179 -15.46 9.88 30.34
CA ALA A 179 -16.23 8.68 30.09
C ALA A 179 -16.50 8.46 28.58
N HIS A 180 -16.84 9.53 27.84
CA HIS A 180 -16.99 9.46 26.38
C HIS A 180 -15.68 9.14 25.69
N ARG A 181 -14.55 9.73 26.10
CA ARG A 181 -13.24 9.41 25.55
C ARG A 181 -12.88 7.94 25.71
N GLN A 182 -13.18 7.34 26.88
CA GLN A 182 -12.99 5.90 27.08
C GLN A 182 -13.91 5.06 26.20
N SER A 183 -15.16 5.49 26.03
CA SER A 183 -16.12 4.84 25.13
C SER A 183 -15.65 4.89 23.67
N ILE A 184 -15.20 6.06 23.20
CA ILE A 184 -14.65 6.24 21.85
C ILE A 184 -13.44 5.34 21.64
N LYS A 185 -12.46 5.34 22.57
CA LYS A 185 -11.30 4.44 22.52
C LYS A 185 -11.71 2.97 22.34
N ARG A 186 -12.60 2.48 23.19
CA ARG A 186 -13.08 1.09 23.13
C ARG A 186 -13.78 0.79 21.79
N ARG A 187 -14.63 1.71 21.30
CA ARG A 187 -15.34 1.56 20.02
C ARG A 187 -14.42 1.57 18.81
N LEU A 188 -13.37 2.38 18.87
CA LEU A 188 -12.38 2.50 17.79
C LEU A 188 -11.21 1.51 17.91
N GLY A 189 -11.17 0.68 18.96
CA GLY A 189 -10.09 -0.28 19.18
C GLY A 189 -8.74 0.38 19.45
N LEU A 190 -8.72 1.56 20.11
CA LEU A 190 -7.51 2.33 20.41
C LEU A 190 -7.02 2.06 21.84
N ASP A 191 -5.73 1.84 22.03
CA ASP A 191 -5.15 1.43 23.31
C ASP A 191 -4.76 2.64 24.18
N SER A 192 -4.32 3.74 23.58
CA SER A 192 -3.79 4.88 24.31
C SER A 192 -4.55 6.19 24.02
N LEU A 193 -4.33 7.20 24.87
CA LEU A 193 -4.80 8.56 24.60
C LEU A 193 -4.11 9.19 23.40
N ALA A 194 -2.83 8.89 23.21
CA ALA A 194 -2.07 9.39 22.07
C ALA A 194 -2.66 8.87 20.75
N ASP A 195 -3.07 7.60 20.72
CA ASP A 195 -3.73 7.00 19.55
C ASP A 195 -5.09 7.65 19.27
N LEU A 196 -5.85 7.96 20.31
CA LEU A 196 -7.13 8.68 20.18
C LEU A 196 -6.94 10.09 19.60
N ILE A 197 -5.94 10.83 20.06
CA ILE A 197 -5.65 12.17 19.55
C ILE A 197 -5.18 12.09 18.10
N ARG A 198 -4.25 11.20 17.79
CA ARG A 198 -3.79 10.97 16.40
C ARG A 198 -4.95 10.65 15.47
N TYR A 199 -5.79 9.69 15.87
CA TYR A 199 -6.99 9.32 15.12
C TYR A 199 -7.91 10.52 14.89
N ALA A 200 -8.14 11.34 15.94
CA ALA A 200 -8.98 12.53 15.85
C ALA A 200 -8.43 13.54 14.83
N VAL A 201 -7.12 13.81 14.83
CA VAL A 201 -6.47 14.73 13.88
C VAL A 201 -6.59 14.24 12.44
N GLU A 202 -6.44 12.94 12.21
CA GLU A 202 -6.47 12.34 10.86
C GLU A 202 -7.89 12.23 10.27
N HIS A 203 -8.94 12.14 11.11
CA HIS A 203 -10.29 11.78 10.65
C HIS A 203 -11.37 12.85 10.90
N THR A 204 -11.01 14.02 11.44
CA THR A 204 -11.96 15.11 11.73
C THR A 204 -11.68 16.42 10.99
N ARG A 205 -10.98 16.33 9.86
CA ARG A 205 -10.83 17.46 8.92
C ARG A 205 -12.06 17.62 8.05
#